data_c6792ddbdef0ed8d101db6e4cd7aa4f7
#
_entry.id   c6792ddbdef0ed8d101db6e4cd7aa4f7
#
_cell.length_a   1.000
_cell.length_b   1.000
_cell.length_c   1.000
_cell.angle_alpha   90.00
_cell.angle_beta   90.00
_cell.angle_gamma   90.00
#
_symmetry.space_group_name_H-M   'P 1'
#
loop_
_entity.id
_entity.type
_entity.pdbx_description
1 polymer ?
#
loop_
_entity_poly.entity_id
_entity_poly.type
_entity_poly.pdbx_seq_one_letter_code
_entity_poly.pdbx_strand_id
1 'polypeptide(L)'
;MKKFIFMAIVMMLLLAGCTEMVETNAPAVTGKEMTVHFIDVGQGDSIFIQAPNGKTMLVDAGVKGAGKTVVDYLRAQGVQKLDYVVATHPDADHIGGLIAVLNSISIKEFIDSGKIHTSQTYEEMLTLIHDKNIRYTVPAAGDTLALDPEVNVEVLASDENASDNNDASIVLRVAYNNISFLLMGDADQGIEQQLVKSGVDVEATILKAGHHGSNTSSSPDFIEAVSPLATILSYGQDNKYGHPHVEVVDVLKQANSDLYGTAESGTIVVKTDGVTYDINAEQWTGIGATSAITLPKSGKVELVSKDLQSEVVAIQNTSKEAVNLQGWQLISVEGNQSFNFPNIQLAAGKTLYITSGPEAKTGTNSIEWTKKQIWLNSGDAAQLKNAKGEIVSELP
;
A
#
# COMPACT_ATOMS: atom_id res chain seq x y z
N MET A 1 24.77 51.16 -86.39
CA MET A 1 24.17 51.30 -85.08
C MET A 1 23.30 50.07 -84.83
N LYS A 2 23.81 49.02 -84.20
CA LYS A 2 23.04 47.86 -83.77
C LYS A 2 23.56 47.48 -82.36
N LYS A 3 22.67 47.64 -81.39
CA LYS A 3 22.94 47.32 -79.96
C LYS A 3 22.77 45.80 -79.79
N PHE A 4 23.82 45.11 -79.37
CA PHE A 4 23.74 43.73 -78.91
C PHE A 4 23.40 43.77 -77.46
N ILE A 5 22.28 43.13 -77.10
CA ILE A 5 21.87 42.84 -75.75
C ILE A 5 22.38 41.44 -75.40
N PHE A 6 23.32 41.38 -74.46
CA PHE A 6 23.80 40.12 -73.91
C PHE A 6 22.85 39.69 -72.78
N MET A 7 22.14 38.58 -73.01
CA MET A 7 21.25 37.98 -72.03
C MET A 7 22.03 36.90 -71.28
N ALA A 8 22.44 37.22 -70.07
CA ALA A 8 23.05 36.23 -69.16
C ALA A 8 21.97 35.31 -68.56
N ILE A 9 21.97 34.07 -68.97
CA ILE A 9 21.14 33.03 -68.36
C ILE A 9 21.86 32.59 -67.06
N VAL A 10 21.32 32.98 -65.93
CA VAL A 10 21.72 32.44 -64.63
C VAL A 10 20.97 31.13 -64.44
N MET A 11 21.69 30.02 -64.56
CA MET A 11 21.21 28.66 -64.32
C MET A 11 21.21 28.47 -62.80
N MET A 12 20.05 28.62 -62.18
CA MET A 12 19.86 28.34 -60.75
C MET A 12 19.65 26.84 -60.58
N LEU A 13 20.67 26.14 -60.13
CA LEU A 13 20.61 24.74 -59.69
C LEU A 13 19.83 24.68 -58.40
N LEU A 14 18.55 24.32 -58.45
CA LEU A 14 17.76 23.88 -57.31
C LEU A 14 18.26 22.48 -56.89
N LEU A 15 19.07 22.42 -55.88
CA LEU A 15 19.32 21.24 -55.09
C LEU A 15 18.05 20.92 -54.29
N ALA A 16 17.16 20.14 -54.85
CA ALA A 16 16.11 19.46 -54.10
C ALA A 16 16.75 18.37 -53.23
N GLY A 17 17.11 18.73 -52.02
CA GLY A 17 17.43 17.73 -50.98
C GLY A 17 16.16 17.00 -50.65
N CYS A 18 16.00 15.77 -51.12
CA CYS A 18 15.07 14.83 -50.52
C CYS A 18 15.55 14.51 -49.11
N THR A 19 15.01 15.17 -48.11
CA THR A 19 14.98 14.61 -46.76
C THR A 19 13.99 13.46 -46.81
N GLU A 20 14.48 12.21 -46.97
CA GLU A 20 13.71 11.05 -46.58
C GLU A 20 13.38 11.23 -45.09
N MET A 21 12.13 11.63 -44.81
CA MET A 21 11.55 11.38 -43.50
C MET A 21 11.50 9.86 -43.37
N VAL A 22 12.43 9.32 -42.55
CA VAL A 22 12.28 7.98 -42.01
C VAL A 22 11.03 8.07 -41.15
N GLU A 23 9.87 7.72 -41.73
CA GLU A 23 8.75 7.31 -40.91
C GLU A 23 9.21 6.08 -40.15
N THR A 24 9.58 6.30 -38.89
CA THR A 24 9.62 5.21 -37.94
C THR A 24 8.17 4.75 -37.82
N ASN A 25 7.80 3.78 -38.63
CA ASN A 25 6.62 2.99 -38.40
C ASN A 25 6.87 2.27 -37.07
N ALA A 26 6.47 2.91 -35.96
CA ALA A 26 6.21 2.19 -34.74
C ALA A 26 5.22 1.08 -35.15
N PRO A 27 5.48 -0.17 -34.82
CA PRO A 27 4.58 -1.26 -35.16
C PRO A 27 3.19 -0.86 -34.65
N ALA A 28 2.20 -0.90 -35.55
CA ALA A 28 0.82 -0.68 -35.16
C ALA A 28 0.48 -1.75 -34.13
N VAL A 29 0.38 -1.35 -32.87
CA VAL A 29 0.04 -2.26 -31.78
C VAL A 29 -1.42 -2.64 -31.99
N THR A 30 -1.62 -3.85 -32.48
CA THR A 30 -2.94 -4.49 -32.61
C THR A 30 -3.35 -5.17 -31.30
N GLY A 31 -2.65 -4.87 -30.20
CA GLY A 31 -2.89 -5.44 -28.88
C GLY A 31 -4.19 -4.93 -28.26
N LYS A 32 -4.91 -5.81 -27.61
CA LYS A 32 -6.00 -5.41 -26.72
C LYS A 32 -5.42 -4.63 -25.54
N GLU A 33 -6.17 -3.67 -25.06
CA GLU A 33 -5.77 -2.83 -23.92
C GLU A 33 -5.88 -3.61 -22.60
N MET A 34 -4.90 -3.46 -21.72
CA MET A 34 -5.00 -3.81 -20.31
C MET A 34 -5.30 -2.53 -19.52
N THR A 35 -6.21 -2.61 -18.54
CA THR A 35 -6.51 -1.50 -17.65
C THR A 35 -6.24 -1.90 -16.20
N VAL A 36 -5.60 -0.99 -15.45
CA VAL A 36 -5.35 -1.13 -14.01
C VAL A 36 -5.96 0.07 -13.30
N HIS A 37 -6.93 -0.18 -12.42
CA HIS A 37 -7.69 0.85 -11.73
C HIS A 37 -7.33 0.83 -10.26
N PHE A 38 -6.75 1.90 -9.76
CA PHE A 38 -6.51 2.14 -8.34
C PHE A 38 -7.73 2.88 -7.80
N ILE A 39 -8.64 2.12 -7.20
CA ILE A 39 -9.97 2.63 -6.80
C ILE A 39 -9.81 3.46 -5.53
N ASP A 40 -10.35 4.67 -5.52
CA ASP A 40 -10.43 5.49 -4.31
C ASP A 40 -11.40 4.86 -3.31
N VAL A 41 -10.84 4.31 -2.26
CA VAL A 41 -11.54 3.70 -1.12
C VAL A 41 -11.34 4.48 0.18
N GLY A 42 -10.78 5.70 0.08
CA GLY A 42 -10.24 6.43 1.20
C GLY A 42 -8.93 5.80 1.66
N GLN A 43 -8.75 5.59 2.97
CA GLN A 43 -7.59 4.86 3.47
C GLN A 43 -7.71 3.39 3.14
N GLY A 44 -6.66 2.82 2.50
CA GLY A 44 -6.60 1.42 2.11
C GLY A 44 -6.34 1.20 0.62
N ASP A 45 -6.27 -0.06 0.22
CA ASP A 45 -6.02 -0.46 -1.16
C ASP A 45 -7.24 -1.12 -1.79
N SER A 46 -7.46 -0.82 -3.07
CA SER A 46 -8.34 -1.60 -3.94
C SER A 46 -7.90 -1.42 -5.38
N ILE A 47 -7.42 -2.48 -6.00
CA ILE A 47 -6.86 -2.42 -7.35
C ILE A 47 -7.61 -3.41 -8.25
N PHE A 48 -8.27 -2.90 -9.29
CA PHE A 48 -8.97 -3.70 -10.27
C PHE A 48 -8.17 -3.78 -11.57
N ILE A 49 -7.95 -4.97 -12.08
CA ILE A 49 -7.21 -5.23 -13.32
C ILE A 49 -8.13 -5.94 -14.30
N GLN A 50 -8.23 -5.38 -15.50
CA GLN A 50 -8.86 -6.02 -16.64
C GLN A 50 -7.80 -6.32 -17.69
N ALA A 51 -7.57 -7.61 -17.93
CA ALA A 51 -6.60 -8.09 -18.88
C ALA A 51 -7.11 -7.99 -20.34
N PRO A 52 -6.22 -8.04 -21.36
CA PRO A 52 -6.58 -7.92 -22.76
C PRO A 52 -7.61 -8.95 -23.25
N ASN A 53 -7.63 -10.14 -22.65
CA ASN A 53 -8.63 -11.20 -22.95
C ASN A 53 -9.99 -11.01 -22.27
N GLY A 54 -10.12 -9.95 -21.44
CA GLY A 54 -11.33 -9.62 -20.67
C GLY A 54 -11.45 -10.34 -19.32
N LYS A 55 -10.46 -11.17 -18.91
CA LYS A 55 -10.42 -11.66 -17.52
C LYS A 55 -10.10 -10.55 -16.54
N THR A 56 -10.53 -10.76 -15.32
CA THR A 56 -10.51 -9.72 -14.28
C THR A 56 -9.89 -10.22 -12.98
N MET A 57 -9.14 -9.33 -12.33
CA MET A 57 -8.57 -9.55 -11.01
C MET A 57 -8.86 -8.32 -10.13
N LEU A 58 -9.24 -8.55 -8.89
CA LEU A 58 -9.33 -7.53 -7.86
C LEU A 58 -8.31 -7.83 -6.77
N VAL A 59 -7.48 -6.87 -6.43
CA VAL A 59 -6.52 -6.94 -5.31
C VAL A 59 -7.03 -5.99 -4.24
N ASP A 60 -7.40 -6.51 -3.10
CA ASP A 60 -7.99 -5.80 -1.97
C ASP A 60 -9.28 -5.02 -2.29
N ALA A 61 -9.94 -4.48 -1.26
CA ALA A 61 -11.20 -3.73 -1.44
C ALA A 61 -11.41 -2.63 -0.39
N GLY A 62 -10.35 -2.17 0.25
CA GLY A 62 -10.42 -1.11 1.26
C GLY A 62 -11.11 -1.54 2.55
N VAL A 63 -11.42 -0.55 3.38
CA VAL A 63 -12.16 -0.76 4.63
C VAL A 63 -13.58 -1.28 4.39
N LYS A 64 -14.20 -1.87 5.41
CA LYS A 64 -15.59 -2.42 5.32
C LYS A 64 -16.59 -1.40 4.76
N GLY A 65 -16.46 -0.12 5.10
CA GLY A 65 -17.31 0.96 4.58
C GLY A 65 -17.16 1.24 3.09
N ALA A 66 -16.00 0.93 2.51
CA ALA A 66 -15.73 1.13 1.08
C ALA A 66 -16.29 0.01 0.18
N GLY A 67 -16.65 -1.13 0.75
CA GLY A 67 -17.06 -2.31 -0.02
C GLY A 67 -18.20 -2.04 -1.02
N LYS A 68 -19.17 -1.19 -0.67
CA LYS A 68 -20.23 -0.79 -1.60
C LYS A 68 -19.67 0.02 -2.77
N THR A 69 -18.77 0.94 -2.52
CA THR A 69 -18.09 1.76 -3.57
C THR A 69 -17.36 0.86 -4.55
N VAL A 70 -16.60 -0.12 -4.07
CA VAL A 70 -15.90 -1.09 -4.91
C VAL A 70 -16.86 -1.92 -5.75
N VAL A 71 -17.94 -2.45 -5.15
CA VAL A 71 -18.96 -3.22 -5.89
C VAL A 71 -19.63 -2.38 -6.98
N ASP A 72 -20.01 -1.15 -6.66
CA ASP A 72 -20.67 -0.26 -7.62
C ASP A 72 -19.70 0.12 -8.75
N TYR A 73 -18.43 0.37 -8.42
CA TYR A 73 -17.39 0.64 -9.40
C TYR A 73 -17.18 -0.54 -10.36
N LEU A 74 -17.01 -1.75 -9.83
CA LEU A 74 -16.85 -2.96 -10.64
C LEU A 74 -18.05 -3.18 -11.57
N ARG A 75 -19.26 -2.99 -11.08
CA ARG A 75 -20.49 -3.07 -11.89
C ARG A 75 -20.53 -2.00 -12.99
N ALA A 76 -20.09 -0.79 -12.70
CA ALA A 76 -19.99 0.27 -13.70
C ALA A 76 -18.96 -0.05 -14.81
N GLN A 77 -17.91 -0.84 -14.48
CA GLN A 77 -16.98 -1.42 -15.46
C GLN A 77 -17.54 -2.67 -16.18
N GLY A 78 -18.81 -3.05 -15.92
CA GLY A 78 -19.44 -4.21 -16.55
C GLY A 78 -19.05 -5.57 -15.94
N VAL A 79 -18.37 -5.56 -14.80
CA VAL A 79 -17.91 -6.79 -14.12
C VAL A 79 -19.11 -7.52 -13.49
N GLN A 80 -19.36 -8.75 -13.95
CA GLN A 80 -20.34 -9.65 -13.35
C GLN A 80 -19.66 -10.79 -12.58
N LYS A 81 -18.40 -11.05 -12.88
CA LYS A 81 -17.61 -12.10 -12.29
C LYS A 81 -16.15 -11.65 -12.21
N LEU A 82 -15.48 -12.00 -11.13
CA LEU A 82 -14.03 -11.88 -10.99
C LEU A 82 -13.38 -13.25 -11.21
N ASP A 83 -12.34 -13.30 -12.05
CA ASP A 83 -11.56 -14.53 -12.22
C ASP A 83 -10.66 -14.75 -11.00
N TYR A 84 -10.09 -13.68 -10.48
CA TYR A 84 -9.27 -13.70 -9.26
C TYR A 84 -9.66 -12.58 -8.31
N VAL A 85 -9.65 -12.89 -7.02
CA VAL A 85 -9.61 -11.91 -5.93
C VAL A 85 -8.37 -12.21 -5.11
N VAL A 86 -7.57 -11.22 -4.83
CA VAL A 86 -6.37 -11.32 -3.99
C VAL A 86 -6.58 -10.50 -2.73
N ALA A 87 -6.45 -11.12 -1.56
CA ALA A 87 -6.31 -10.46 -0.28
C ALA A 87 -4.82 -10.42 0.07
N THR A 88 -4.20 -9.25 0.01
CA THR A 88 -2.75 -9.14 0.19
C THR A 88 -2.32 -9.52 1.59
N HIS A 89 -3.04 -9.06 2.59
CA HIS A 89 -2.85 -9.36 4.00
C HIS A 89 -4.13 -9.06 4.79
N PRO A 90 -4.27 -9.53 6.07
CA PRO A 90 -5.56 -9.55 6.74
C PRO A 90 -6.02 -8.22 7.36
N ASP A 91 -5.37 -7.10 7.11
CA ASP A 91 -5.74 -5.82 7.71
C ASP A 91 -7.05 -5.25 7.15
N ALA A 92 -7.75 -4.51 8.01
CA ALA A 92 -9.13 -4.09 7.77
C ALA A 92 -9.29 -3.15 6.57
N ASP A 93 -8.29 -2.35 6.25
CA ASP A 93 -8.27 -1.42 5.12
C ASP A 93 -7.84 -2.09 3.78
N HIS A 94 -7.66 -3.41 3.81
CA HIS A 94 -7.45 -4.27 2.65
C HIS A 94 -8.60 -5.26 2.45
N ILE A 95 -8.93 -6.04 3.49
CA ILE A 95 -9.95 -7.09 3.35
C ILE A 95 -11.36 -6.64 3.70
N GLY A 96 -11.53 -5.50 4.35
CA GLY A 96 -12.84 -5.08 4.88
C GLY A 96 -13.94 -5.02 3.83
N GLY A 97 -13.66 -4.42 2.68
CA GLY A 97 -14.59 -4.28 1.57
C GLY A 97 -14.84 -5.59 0.81
N LEU A 98 -13.93 -6.59 0.93
CA LEU A 98 -14.10 -7.90 0.27
C LEU A 98 -15.36 -8.62 0.73
N ILE A 99 -15.87 -8.35 1.92
CA ILE A 99 -17.14 -8.90 2.39
C ILE A 99 -18.29 -8.50 1.46
N ALA A 100 -18.36 -7.25 1.03
CA ALA A 100 -19.38 -6.79 0.10
C ALA A 100 -19.17 -7.37 -1.31
N VAL A 101 -17.93 -7.48 -1.75
CA VAL A 101 -17.57 -8.09 -3.04
C VAL A 101 -17.98 -9.57 -3.06
N LEU A 102 -17.60 -10.35 -2.05
CA LEU A 102 -17.95 -11.76 -1.89
C LEU A 102 -19.49 -11.96 -1.91
N ASN A 103 -20.25 -11.05 -1.32
CA ASN A 103 -21.70 -11.13 -1.31
C ASN A 103 -22.37 -10.70 -2.62
N SER A 104 -21.69 -9.91 -3.47
CA SER A 104 -22.34 -9.22 -4.60
C SER A 104 -21.87 -9.65 -5.98
N ILE A 105 -20.68 -10.23 -6.09
CA ILE A 105 -20.04 -10.58 -7.35
C ILE A 105 -19.59 -12.05 -7.30
N SER A 106 -19.75 -12.76 -8.41
CA SER A 106 -19.25 -14.14 -8.52
C SER A 106 -17.72 -14.14 -8.59
N ILE A 107 -17.07 -15.00 -7.81
CA ILE A 107 -15.61 -15.13 -7.77
C ILE A 107 -15.24 -16.57 -8.16
N LYS A 108 -14.27 -16.71 -9.06
CA LYS A 108 -13.80 -18.02 -9.49
C LYS A 108 -12.72 -18.56 -8.56
N GLU A 109 -11.75 -17.73 -8.20
CA GLU A 109 -10.64 -18.09 -7.33
C GLU A 109 -10.29 -16.96 -6.39
N PHE A 110 -10.12 -17.29 -5.10
CA PHE A 110 -9.72 -16.38 -4.05
C PHE A 110 -8.29 -16.74 -3.61
N ILE A 111 -7.42 -15.75 -3.59
CA ILE A 111 -6.01 -15.86 -3.21
C ILE A 111 -5.82 -15.05 -1.94
N ASP A 112 -5.26 -15.67 -0.93
CA ASP A 112 -5.05 -15.10 0.40
C ASP A 112 -3.60 -15.33 0.81
N SER A 113 -3.01 -14.41 1.57
CA SER A 113 -1.64 -14.58 2.07
C SER A 113 -1.47 -15.82 2.96
N GLY A 114 -2.56 -16.36 3.49
CA GLY A 114 -2.54 -17.47 4.44
C GLY A 114 -2.22 -17.05 5.87
N LYS A 115 -1.92 -15.78 6.11
CA LYS A 115 -1.68 -15.24 7.44
C LYS A 115 -2.94 -15.33 8.28
N ILE A 116 -2.90 -16.18 9.32
CA ILE A 116 -4.04 -16.36 10.22
C ILE A 116 -4.27 -15.08 11.03
N HIS A 117 -5.51 -14.60 11.01
CA HIS A 117 -5.92 -13.44 11.77
C HIS A 117 -7.22 -13.72 12.55
N THR A 118 -7.38 -13.08 13.72
CA THR A 118 -8.51 -13.34 14.64
C THR A 118 -9.64 -12.34 14.53
N SER A 119 -9.58 -11.41 13.56
CA SER A 119 -10.66 -10.42 13.38
C SER A 119 -11.94 -11.07 12.88
N GLN A 120 -13.07 -10.53 13.30
CA GLN A 120 -14.37 -10.95 12.80
C GLN A 120 -14.50 -10.80 11.28
N THR A 121 -13.87 -9.79 10.69
CA THR A 121 -13.86 -9.57 9.24
C THR A 121 -13.16 -10.72 8.51
N TYR A 122 -12.00 -11.17 9.02
CA TYR A 122 -11.28 -12.29 8.43
C TYR A 122 -12.08 -13.60 8.55
N GLU A 123 -12.67 -13.87 9.71
CA GLU A 123 -13.55 -15.03 9.91
C GLU A 123 -14.76 -15.01 8.98
N GLU A 124 -15.45 -13.84 8.84
CA GLU A 124 -16.57 -13.64 7.93
C GLU A 124 -16.16 -13.89 6.47
N MET A 125 -14.97 -13.39 6.07
CA MET A 125 -14.41 -13.57 4.73
C MET A 125 -14.19 -15.07 4.43
N LEU A 126 -13.50 -15.80 5.29
CA LEU A 126 -13.25 -17.24 5.12
C LEU A 126 -14.56 -18.05 5.10
N THR A 127 -15.52 -17.69 5.95
CA THR A 127 -16.85 -18.33 5.98
C THR A 127 -17.57 -18.16 4.64
N LEU A 128 -17.59 -16.95 4.07
CA LEU A 128 -18.21 -16.68 2.77
C LEU A 128 -17.51 -17.42 1.63
N ILE A 129 -16.20 -17.53 1.65
CA ILE A 129 -15.41 -18.29 0.65
C ILE A 129 -15.82 -19.77 0.71
N HIS A 130 -15.84 -20.34 1.92
CA HIS A 130 -16.24 -21.72 2.14
C HIS A 130 -17.70 -21.99 1.70
N ASP A 131 -18.67 -21.21 2.16
CA ASP A 131 -20.10 -21.42 1.91
C ASP A 131 -20.47 -21.26 0.43
N LYS A 132 -19.70 -20.43 -0.31
CA LYS A 132 -19.89 -20.24 -1.75
C LYS A 132 -19.08 -21.22 -2.60
N ASN A 133 -18.31 -22.13 -1.98
CA ASN A 133 -17.40 -23.08 -2.65
C ASN A 133 -16.44 -22.37 -3.63
N ILE A 134 -15.91 -21.21 -3.24
CA ILE A 134 -14.91 -20.49 -4.02
C ILE A 134 -13.57 -21.22 -3.86
N ARG A 135 -12.86 -21.43 -4.98
CA ARG A 135 -11.51 -22.00 -4.91
C ARG A 135 -10.63 -21.05 -4.10
N TYR A 136 -9.97 -21.59 -3.08
CA TYR A 136 -9.08 -20.85 -2.19
C TYR A 136 -7.64 -21.32 -2.37
N THR A 137 -6.71 -20.39 -2.51
CA THR A 137 -5.28 -20.66 -2.75
C THR A 137 -4.42 -19.74 -1.89
N VAL A 138 -3.42 -20.31 -1.22
CA VAL A 138 -2.33 -19.56 -0.59
C VAL A 138 -1.12 -19.68 -1.50
N PRO A 139 -0.63 -18.59 -2.10
CA PRO A 139 0.46 -18.65 -3.05
C PRO A 139 1.82 -18.64 -2.36
N ALA A 140 2.83 -19.14 -3.04
CA ALA A 140 4.23 -18.98 -2.64
C ALA A 140 4.95 -17.98 -3.57
N ALA A 141 6.05 -17.41 -3.11
CA ALA A 141 6.94 -16.61 -3.96
C ALA A 141 7.42 -17.45 -5.16
N GLY A 142 7.34 -16.87 -6.35
CA GLY A 142 7.62 -17.53 -7.64
C GLY A 142 6.39 -18.15 -8.31
N ASP A 143 5.23 -18.21 -7.64
CA ASP A 143 3.99 -18.66 -8.29
C ASP A 143 3.50 -17.63 -9.31
N THR A 144 2.74 -18.12 -10.31
CA THR A 144 2.15 -17.27 -11.34
C THR A 144 0.65 -17.48 -11.44
N LEU A 145 -0.09 -16.40 -11.71
CA LEU A 145 -1.53 -16.42 -11.89
C LEU A 145 -1.87 -16.35 -13.40
N ALA A 146 -2.66 -17.31 -13.87
CA ALA A 146 -3.01 -17.44 -15.29
C ALA A 146 -4.15 -16.46 -15.68
N LEU A 147 -3.90 -15.15 -15.55
CA LEU A 147 -4.87 -14.11 -15.89
C LEU A 147 -5.04 -14.00 -17.41
N ASP A 148 -3.95 -13.85 -18.16
CA ASP A 148 -3.93 -13.71 -19.61
C ASP A 148 -2.65 -14.34 -20.17
N PRO A 149 -2.67 -14.96 -21.37
CA PRO A 149 -1.45 -15.51 -21.99
C PRO A 149 -0.37 -14.46 -22.29
N GLU A 150 -0.76 -13.18 -22.47
CA GLU A 150 0.16 -12.09 -22.79
C GLU A 150 0.52 -11.24 -21.55
N VAL A 151 -0.11 -11.52 -20.38
CA VAL A 151 0.14 -10.83 -19.12
C VAL A 151 0.74 -11.80 -18.11
N ASN A 152 1.97 -11.56 -17.72
CA ASN A 152 2.61 -12.31 -16.64
C ASN A 152 2.21 -11.68 -15.28
N VAL A 153 1.57 -12.48 -14.44
CA VAL A 153 1.27 -12.09 -13.03
C VAL A 153 2.06 -13.02 -12.12
N GLU A 154 3.08 -12.48 -11.48
CA GLU A 154 4.01 -13.22 -10.62
C GLU A 154 3.87 -12.78 -9.18
N VAL A 155 3.89 -13.71 -8.26
CA VAL A 155 3.96 -13.50 -6.82
C VAL A 155 5.43 -13.37 -6.43
N LEU A 156 5.87 -12.17 -6.05
CA LEU A 156 7.27 -11.93 -5.67
C LEU A 156 7.52 -12.21 -4.18
N ALA A 157 6.52 -11.97 -3.34
CA ALA A 157 6.55 -12.30 -1.92
C ALA A 157 5.16 -12.72 -1.44
N SER A 158 5.14 -13.65 -0.50
CA SER A 158 4.00 -14.07 0.30
C SER A 158 4.53 -14.95 1.43
N ASP A 159 4.22 -14.62 2.69
CA ASP A 159 4.67 -15.40 3.85
C ASP A 159 3.55 -15.53 4.88
N GLU A 160 2.88 -16.69 4.91
CA GLU A 160 1.84 -17.01 5.89
C GLU A 160 2.35 -17.02 7.34
N ASN A 161 3.66 -17.16 7.54
CA ASN A 161 4.32 -17.22 8.85
C ASN A 161 5.01 -15.90 9.23
N ALA A 162 4.82 -14.83 8.46
CA ALA A 162 5.36 -13.52 8.78
C ALA A 162 5.01 -13.12 10.23
N SER A 163 5.90 -12.41 10.90
CA SER A 163 5.67 -11.97 12.29
C SER A 163 4.63 -10.86 12.39
N ASP A 164 4.46 -10.13 11.33
CA ASP A 164 3.61 -8.96 11.17
C ASP A 164 2.61 -9.18 10.03
N ASN A 165 1.46 -8.48 10.04
CA ASN A 165 0.47 -8.59 8.99
C ASN A 165 0.96 -7.97 7.68
N ASN A 166 1.63 -6.82 7.77
CA ASN A 166 2.15 -6.11 6.60
C ASN A 166 3.20 -6.94 5.87
N ASP A 167 4.10 -7.59 6.63
CA ASP A 167 5.13 -8.49 6.08
C ASP A 167 4.55 -9.77 5.45
N ALA A 168 3.28 -10.10 5.74
CA ALA A 168 2.56 -11.19 5.07
C ALA A 168 2.02 -10.77 3.69
N SER A 169 2.13 -9.51 3.31
CA SER A 169 1.58 -8.98 2.06
C SER A 169 2.00 -9.80 0.84
N ILE A 170 1.01 -10.19 0.03
CA ILE A 170 1.27 -10.72 -1.29
C ILE A 170 1.75 -9.58 -2.18
N VAL A 171 3.01 -9.62 -2.57
CA VAL A 171 3.58 -8.68 -3.54
C VAL A 171 3.44 -9.24 -4.94
N LEU A 172 2.78 -8.50 -5.84
CA LEU A 172 2.53 -8.92 -7.22
C LEU A 172 3.31 -8.06 -8.21
N ARG A 173 3.96 -8.72 -9.18
CA ARG A 173 4.43 -8.08 -10.40
C ARG A 173 3.51 -8.47 -11.55
N VAL A 174 2.90 -7.48 -12.18
CA VAL A 174 2.00 -7.66 -13.32
C VAL A 174 2.66 -7.03 -14.54
N ALA A 175 3.03 -7.84 -15.53
CA ALA A 175 3.74 -7.37 -16.72
C ALA A 175 2.97 -7.70 -18.00
N TYR A 176 2.72 -6.67 -18.79
CA TYR A 176 2.17 -6.78 -20.14
C TYR A 176 3.18 -6.21 -21.13
N ASN A 177 3.90 -7.09 -21.83
CA ASN A 177 5.03 -6.75 -22.69
C ASN A 177 6.06 -5.86 -21.99
N ASN A 178 6.22 -4.60 -22.41
CA ASN A 178 7.20 -3.64 -21.87
C ASN A 178 6.68 -2.83 -20.69
N ILE A 179 5.42 -2.94 -20.34
CA ILE A 179 4.82 -2.20 -19.24
C ILE A 179 4.56 -3.14 -18.06
N SER A 180 5.10 -2.78 -16.91
CA SER A 180 4.97 -3.57 -15.70
C SER A 180 4.49 -2.74 -14.52
N PHE A 181 3.75 -3.39 -13.64
CA PHE A 181 3.24 -2.87 -12.38
C PHE A 181 3.81 -3.69 -11.25
N LEU A 182 4.28 -3.03 -10.19
CA LEU A 182 4.65 -3.66 -8.93
C LEU A 182 3.65 -3.21 -7.86
N LEU A 183 2.91 -4.18 -7.31
CA LEU A 183 1.86 -3.96 -6.32
C LEU A 183 2.37 -4.51 -4.98
N MET A 184 2.69 -3.60 -4.05
CA MET A 184 3.40 -3.95 -2.82
C MET A 184 2.49 -4.39 -1.66
N GLY A 185 1.16 -4.16 -1.76
CA GLY A 185 0.33 -4.20 -0.56
C GLY A 185 0.90 -3.26 0.50
N ASP A 186 1.05 -3.74 1.72
CA ASP A 186 1.66 -2.99 2.81
C ASP A 186 3.04 -3.52 3.23
N ALA A 187 3.68 -4.29 2.33
CA ALA A 187 5.03 -4.82 2.58
C ALA A 187 6.00 -3.74 3.03
N ASP A 188 6.68 -3.99 4.15
CA ASP A 188 7.61 -3.08 4.78
C ASP A 188 9.04 -3.21 4.21
N GLN A 189 9.95 -2.33 4.64
CA GLN A 189 11.36 -2.31 4.19
C GLN A 189 12.09 -3.65 4.41
N GLY A 190 11.63 -4.48 5.35
CA GLY A 190 12.14 -5.83 5.55
C GLY A 190 11.93 -6.72 4.31
N ILE A 191 10.73 -6.70 3.75
CA ILE A 191 10.36 -7.42 2.53
C ILE A 191 11.06 -6.80 1.31
N GLU A 192 11.10 -5.47 1.20
CA GLU A 192 11.83 -4.76 0.14
C GLU A 192 13.28 -5.22 0.06
N GLN A 193 13.99 -5.27 1.22
CA GLN A 193 15.36 -5.74 1.30
C GLN A 193 15.51 -7.22 0.90
N GLN A 194 14.54 -8.07 1.26
CA GLN A 194 14.56 -9.47 0.86
C GLN A 194 14.41 -9.61 -0.66
N LEU A 195 13.48 -8.86 -1.28
CA LEU A 195 13.28 -8.84 -2.73
C LEU A 195 14.57 -8.42 -3.46
N VAL A 196 15.18 -7.29 -3.07
CA VAL A 196 16.43 -6.82 -3.68
C VAL A 196 17.56 -7.83 -3.49
N LYS A 197 17.74 -8.40 -2.30
CA LYS A 197 18.80 -9.38 -2.02
C LYS A 197 18.60 -10.71 -2.74
N SER A 198 17.36 -11.11 -2.99
CA SER A 198 17.07 -12.36 -3.72
C SER A 198 17.47 -12.29 -5.18
N GLY A 199 17.59 -11.06 -5.74
CA GLY A 199 17.84 -10.83 -7.15
C GLY A 199 16.64 -11.10 -8.06
N VAL A 200 15.44 -11.21 -7.49
CA VAL A 200 14.20 -11.29 -8.28
C VAL A 200 13.99 -9.95 -9.01
N ASP A 201 13.39 -10.02 -10.21
CA ASP A 201 13.11 -8.83 -11.00
C ASP A 201 11.99 -7.99 -10.35
N VAL A 202 12.39 -6.87 -9.71
CA VAL A 202 11.50 -5.88 -9.11
C VAL A 202 11.30 -4.65 -9.99
N GLU A 203 11.99 -4.55 -11.15
CA GLU A 203 11.86 -3.41 -12.05
C GLU A 203 10.42 -3.27 -12.51
N ALA A 204 9.87 -2.06 -12.41
CA ALA A 204 8.49 -1.80 -12.79
C ALA A 204 8.29 -0.39 -13.34
N THR A 205 7.51 -0.28 -14.41
CA THR A 205 7.10 1.00 -15.00
C THR A 205 6.26 1.80 -14.02
N ILE A 206 5.35 1.12 -13.32
CA ILE A 206 4.41 1.72 -12.38
C ILE A 206 4.49 0.98 -11.05
N LEU A 207 4.76 1.74 -9.99
CA LEU A 207 4.77 1.25 -8.62
C LEU A 207 3.48 1.65 -7.90
N LYS A 208 2.77 0.70 -7.27
CA LYS A 208 1.89 1.00 -6.15
C LYS A 208 2.77 1.00 -4.90
N ALA A 209 3.00 2.19 -4.34
CA ALA A 209 3.84 2.33 -3.14
C ALA A 209 3.33 1.44 -2.00
N GLY A 210 4.25 0.81 -1.27
CA GLY A 210 3.93 0.02 -0.10
C GLY A 210 3.28 0.87 0.99
N HIS A 211 2.41 0.26 1.78
CA HIS A 211 1.84 0.77 3.01
C HIS A 211 1.37 2.24 2.89
N HIS A 212 0.64 2.54 1.80
CA HIS A 212 0.03 3.84 1.50
C HIS A 212 1.01 5.03 1.49
N GLY A 213 2.31 4.77 1.31
CA GLY A 213 3.36 5.77 1.43
C GLY A 213 3.83 6.00 2.88
N SER A 214 3.68 5.01 3.75
CA SER A 214 4.32 4.99 5.08
C SER A 214 5.84 5.00 4.97
N ASN A 215 6.51 5.67 5.90
CA ASN A 215 7.98 5.64 5.99
C ASN A 215 8.54 4.29 6.47
N THR A 216 7.69 3.30 6.77
CA THR A 216 8.09 1.91 7.00
C THR A 216 8.37 1.18 5.69
N SER A 217 8.00 1.76 4.54
CA SER A 217 8.19 1.22 3.20
C SER A 217 8.92 2.20 2.29
N SER A 218 9.09 1.82 1.01
CA SER A 218 9.64 2.66 -0.05
C SER A 218 11.06 3.15 0.26
N SER A 219 11.92 2.23 0.72
CA SER A 219 13.32 2.53 1.03
C SER A 219 14.09 3.01 -0.21
N PRO A 220 15.10 3.89 -0.08
CA PRO A 220 15.86 4.41 -1.21
C PRO A 220 16.47 3.32 -2.10
N ASP A 221 17.08 2.30 -1.50
CA ASP A 221 17.70 1.18 -2.23
C ASP A 221 16.67 0.37 -3.02
N PHE A 222 15.47 0.19 -2.46
CA PHE A 222 14.38 -0.49 -3.14
C PHE A 222 13.83 0.34 -4.29
N ILE A 223 13.57 1.63 -4.08
CA ILE A 223 13.08 2.53 -5.14
C ILE A 223 14.10 2.67 -6.27
N GLU A 224 15.40 2.67 -5.97
CA GLU A 224 16.45 2.61 -7.00
C GLU A 224 16.37 1.30 -7.80
N ALA A 225 16.15 0.16 -7.15
CA ALA A 225 16.02 -1.14 -7.81
C ALA A 225 14.73 -1.26 -8.64
N VAL A 226 13.61 -0.70 -8.18
CA VAL A 226 12.33 -0.69 -8.94
C VAL A 226 12.39 0.29 -10.10
N SER A 227 13.05 1.43 -9.94
CA SER A 227 13.21 2.49 -10.94
C SER A 227 11.88 2.92 -11.61
N PRO A 228 10.83 3.25 -10.84
CA PRO A 228 9.50 3.47 -11.37
C PRO A 228 9.41 4.80 -12.11
N LEU A 229 8.77 4.78 -13.31
CA LEU A 229 8.44 6.01 -14.04
C LEU A 229 7.26 6.74 -13.39
N ALA A 230 6.31 5.99 -12.84
CA ALA A 230 5.17 6.54 -12.11
C ALA A 230 4.92 5.75 -10.83
N THR A 231 4.50 6.45 -9.77
CA THR A 231 4.13 5.84 -8.49
C THR A 231 2.73 6.26 -8.10
N ILE A 232 1.90 5.27 -7.81
CA ILE A 232 0.55 5.46 -7.29
C ILE A 232 0.58 5.30 -5.76
N LEU A 233 0.00 6.27 -5.07
CA LEU A 233 -0.17 6.30 -3.63
C LEU A 233 -1.67 6.21 -3.33
N SER A 234 -2.11 5.11 -2.74
CA SER A 234 -3.50 4.93 -2.31
C SER A 234 -3.63 5.32 -0.84
N TYR A 235 -4.33 6.39 -0.55
CA TYR A 235 -4.53 6.89 0.82
C TYR A 235 -5.75 7.79 0.92
N GLY A 236 -6.29 7.94 2.11
CA GLY A 236 -7.40 8.86 2.39
C GLY A 236 -6.92 10.27 2.67
N GLN A 237 -7.66 11.28 2.21
CA GLN A 237 -7.30 12.70 2.37
C GLN A 237 -7.08 13.12 3.84
N ASP A 238 -7.94 12.65 4.73
CA ASP A 238 -7.88 12.99 6.17
C ASP A 238 -7.47 11.77 7.01
N ASN A 239 -6.55 10.94 6.48
CA ASN A 239 -6.12 9.76 7.22
C ASN A 239 -5.33 10.14 8.48
N LYS A 240 -5.58 9.42 9.56
CA LYS A 240 -4.96 9.66 10.87
C LYS A 240 -3.49 9.26 10.95
N TYR A 241 -2.99 8.54 9.95
CA TYR A 241 -1.62 8.05 9.91
C TYR A 241 -0.64 9.09 9.35
N GLY A 242 -1.15 10.12 8.69
CA GLY A 242 -0.34 11.13 8.03
C GLY A 242 0.27 10.66 6.70
N HIS A 243 -0.27 9.57 6.13
CA HIS A 243 0.17 9.08 4.83
C HIS A 243 -0.29 9.98 3.68
N PRO A 244 0.54 10.12 2.63
CA PRO A 244 1.91 9.63 2.55
C PRO A 244 2.88 10.51 3.36
N HIS A 245 3.92 9.91 3.90
CA HIS A 245 4.97 10.64 4.60
C HIS A 245 5.89 11.37 3.63
N VAL A 246 6.35 12.57 4.01
CA VAL A 246 7.20 13.40 3.16
C VAL A 246 8.51 12.71 2.80
N GLU A 247 9.04 11.88 3.69
CA GLU A 247 10.26 11.11 3.48
C GLU A 247 10.12 10.15 2.29
N VAL A 248 8.96 9.50 2.14
CA VAL A 248 8.65 8.62 0.99
C VAL A 248 8.50 9.46 -0.27
N VAL A 249 7.74 10.56 -0.19
CA VAL A 249 7.56 11.48 -1.32
C VAL A 249 8.90 12.01 -1.82
N ASP A 250 9.82 12.34 -0.91
CA ASP A 250 11.16 12.85 -1.26
C ASP A 250 12.00 11.77 -1.94
N VAL A 251 11.97 10.51 -1.47
CA VAL A 251 12.66 9.38 -2.11
C VAL A 251 12.13 9.16 -3.53
N LEU A 252 10.82 9.13 -3.72
CA LEU A 252 10.19 8.94 -5.03
C LEU A 252 10.52 10.08 -6.00
N LYS A 253 10.52 11.32 -5.52
CA LYS A 253 10.94 12.49 -6.33
C LYS A 253 12.41 12.44 -6.71
N GLN A 254 13.29 12.02 -5.80
CA GLN A 254 14.71 11.85 -6.10
C GLN A 254 14.95 10.77 -7.16
N ALA A 255 14.10 9.75 -7.21
CA ALA A 255 14.09 8.76 -8.28
C ALA A 255 13.47 9.25 -9.59
N ASN A 256 13.00 10.50 -9.66
CA ASN A 256 12.27 11.10 -10.79
C ASN A 256 10.99 10.35 -11.17
N SER A 257 10.31 9.73 -10.21
CA SER A 257 9.01 9.10 -10.42
C SER A 257 7.90 10.14 -10.42
N ASP A 258 7.00 10.07 -11.39
CA ASP A 258 5.78 10.88 -11.42
C ASP A 258 4.80 10.38 -10.37
N LEU A 259 4.29 11.25 -9.51
CA LEU A 259 3.45 10.87 -8.38
C LEU A 259 1.97 11.08 -8.68
N TYR A 260 1.14 10.13 -8.25
CA TYR A 260 -0.31 10.19 -8.34
C TYR A 260 -0.93 9.70 -7.03
N GLY A 261 -1.86 10.46 -6.46
CA GLY A 261 -2.53 10.13 -5.20
C GLY A 261 -4.03 9.92 -5.39
N THR A 262 -4.58 8.87 -4.79
CA THR A 262 -6.05 8.64 -4.85
C THR A 262 -6.82 9.70 -4.09
N ALA A 263 -6.24 10.28 -3.03
CA ALA A 263 -6.88 11.36 -2.28
C ALA A 263 -7.05 12.65 -3.11
N GLU A 264 -6.15 12.93 -4.05
CA GLU A 264 -6.20 14.13 -4.91
C GLU A 264 -7.03 13.91 -6.17
N SER A 265 -6.93 12.72 -6.77
CA SER A 265 -7.47 12.46 -8.12
C SER A 265 -8.72 11.58 -8.11
N GLY A 266 -9.12 11.04 -6.93
CA GLY A 266 -10.10 9.97 -6.90
C GLY A 266 -9.54 8.69 -7.49
N THR A 267 -10.37 7.88 -8.11
CA THR A 267 -9.93 6.63 -8.76
C THR A 267 -9.00 6.92 -9.94
N ILE A 268 -7.79 6.35 -9.91
CA ILE A 268 -6.78 6.48 -10.95
C ILE A 268 -6.82 5.25 -11.86
N VAL A 269 -6.87 5.48 -13.17
CA VAL A 269 -6.91 4.41 -14.18
C VAL A 269 -5.68 4.51 -15.05
N VAL A 270 -4.91 3.44 -15.11
CA VAL A 270 -3.80 3.28 -16.04
C VAL A 270 -4.23 2.35 -17.17
N LYS A 271 -4.06 2.79 -18.41
CA LYS A 271 -4.33 2.03 -19.62
C LYS A 271 -3.04 1.76 -20.35
N THR A 272 -2.87 0.55 -20.85
CA THR A 272 -1.68 0.19 -21.61
C THR A 272 -2.00 -0.81 -22.73
N ASP A 273 -1.29 -0.66 -23.83
CA ASP A 273 -1.25 -1.61 -24.94
C ASP A 273 -0.02 -2.54 -24.84
N GLY A 274 0.72 -2.46 -23.74
CA GLY A 274 1.96 -3.19 -23.50
C GLY A 274 3.22 -2.51 -24.05
N VAL A 275 3.10 -1.39 -24.75
CA VAL A 275 4.23 -0.60 -25.29
C VAL A 275 4.22 0.81 -24.73
N THR A 276 3.05 1.40 -24.61
CA THR A 276 2.80 2.72 -24.03
C THR A 276 1.78 2.61 -22.91
N TYR A 277 1.72 3.63 -22.07
CA TYR A 277 0.68 3.74 -21.05
C TYR A 277 0.15 5.17 -20.96
N ASP A 278 -1.07 5.30 -20.47
CA ASP A 278 -1.76 6.55 -20.16
C ASP A 278 -2.36 6.50 -18.77
N ILE A 279 -2.26 7.60 -18.02
CA ILE A 279 -2.81 7.72 -16.67
C ILE A 279 -3.85 8.85 -16.68
N ASN A 280 -5.10 8.55 -16.31
CA ASN A 280 -6.22 9.48 -16.32
C ASN A 280 -6.25 10.48 -15.16
N ALA A 281 -5.13 10.75 -14.53
CA ALA A 281 -5.03 11.63 -13.38
C ALA A 281 -3.99 12.73 -13.62
N GLU A 282 -4.16 13.85 -12.93
CA GLU A 282 -3.13 14.89 -12.89
C GLU A 282 -2.00 14.45 -11.95
N GLN A 283 -0.77 14.73 -12.37
CA GLN A 283 0.41 14.44 -11.55
C GLN A 283 0.36 15.24 -10.24
N TRP A 284 0.51 14.54 -9.13
CA TRP A 284 0.56 15.17 -7.82
C TRP A 284 1.95 15.71 -7.52
N THR A 285 2.01 16.93 -7.05
CA THR A 285 3.30 17.58 -6.74
C THR A 285 3.92 17.18 -5.40
N GLY A 286 3.22 16.36 -4.60
CA GLY A 286 3.63 16.00 -3.24
C GLY A 286 3.35 17.10 -2.20
N ILE A 287 2.62 18.16 -2.59
CA ILE A 287 2.16 19.17 -1.61
C ILE A 287 1.08 18.53 -0.74
N GLY A 288 1.19 18.70 0.58
CA GLY A 288 0.27 18.12 1.55
C GLY A 288 0.77 16.81 2.18
N ALA A 289 1.85 16.21 1.64
CA ALA A 289 2.54 15.12 2.34
C ALA A 289 2.96 15.59 3.75
N THR A 290 2.69 14.76 4.74
CA THR A 290 3.05 15.08 6.11
C THR A 290 4.42 14.47 6.43
N SER A 291 5.25 15.18 7.20
CA SER A 291 6.39 14.50 7.81
C SER A 291 5.84 13.35 8.63
N ALA A 292 6.42 12.15 8.45
CA ALA A 292 6.22 11.11 9.45
C ALA A 292 6.38 11.80 10.79
N ILE A 293 5.39 11.66 11.65
CA ILE A 293 5.54 12.18 13.00
C ILE A 293 6.66 11.35 13.63
N THR A 294 7.89 11.69 13.30
CA THR A 294 9.02 11.43 14.19
C THR A 294 8.67 12.27 15.40
N LEU A 295 7.83 11.65 16.24
CA LEU A 295 7.74 12.14 17.61
C LEU A 295 9.18 12.32 18.02
N PRO A 296 9.59 13.55 18.39
CA PRO A 296 10.96 13.74 18.79
C PRO A 296 11.22 12.66 19.83
N LYS A 297 12.30 11.86 19.67
CA LYS A 297 12.79 10.92 20.70
C LYS A 297 13.20 11.72 21.94
N SER A 298 12.34 12.63 22.37
CA SER A 298 12.45 13.47 23.55
C SER A 298 11.63 12.89 24.70
N GLY A 299 10.90 11.80 24.45
CA GLY A 299 10.26 11.03 25.48
C GLY A 299 11.30 10.24 26.26
N LYS A 300 11.39 10.49 27.55
CA LYS A 300 12.18 9.65 28.47
C LYS A 300 11.55 8.25 28.63
N VAL A 301 10.34 8.02 28.12
CA VAL A 301 9.58 6.78 28.19
C VAL A 301 8.95 6.50 26.82
N GLU A 302 9.12 5.30 26.33
CA GLU A 302 8.68 4.86 24.99
C GLU A 302 7.79 3.60 25.11
N LEU A 303 6.83 3.45 24.19
CA LEU A 303 6.15 2.19 23.93
C LEU A 303 7.15 1.25 23.26
N VAL A 304 7.28 0.04 23.76
CA VAL A 304 8.28 -0.95 23.25
C VAL A 304 7.64 -2.22 22.74
N SER A 305 6.41 -2.52 23.16
CA SER A 305 5.64 -3.61 22.56
C SER A 305 4.15 -3.44 22.85
N LYS A 306 3.34 -4.04 21.98
CA LYS A 306 1.89 -4.13 22.10
C LYS A 306 1.46 -5.52 21.64
N ASP A 307 0.67 -6.19 22.45
CA ASP A 307 0.03 -7.46 22.13
C ASP A 307 -1.46 -7.33 22.37
N LEU A 308 -2.21 -7.22 21.26
CA LEU A 308 -3.66 -7.01 21.29
C LEU A 308 -4.42 -8.25 21.77
N GLN A 309 -3.88 -9.45 21.57
CA GLN A 309 -4.53 -10.70 21.96
C GLN A 309 -4.38 -10.96 23.46
N SER A 310 -3.19 -10.75 24.00
CA SER A 310 -2.94 -10.89 25.43
C SER A 310 -3.32 -9.63 26.20
N GLU A 311 -3.77 -8.56 25.51
CA GLU A 311 -4.18 -7.30 26.13
C GLU A 311 -3.05 -6.66 26.93
N VAL A 312 -1.80 -6.70 26.42
CA VAL A 312 -0.60 -6.22 27.12
C VAL A 312 0.11 -5.17 26.28
N VAL A 313 0.38 -4.02 26.88
CA VAL A 313 1.22 -2.97 26.29
C VAL A 313 2.40 -2.72 27.23
N ALA A 314 3.60 -2.62 26.68
CA ALA A 314 4.82 -2.35 27.44
C ALA A 314 5.37 -0.95 27.14
N ILE A 315 5.70 -0.22 28.19
CA ILE A 315 6.46 1.04 28.11
C ILE A 315 7.81 0.87 28.78
N GLN A 316 8.85 1.51 28.23
CA GLN A 316 10.20 1.45 28.80
C GLN A 316 10.73 2.88 29.03
N ASN A 317 11.34 3.09 30.18
CA ASN A 317 12.13 4.29 30.42
C ASN A 317 13.51 4.13 29.78
N THR A 318 13.72 4.79 28.66
CA THR A 318 14.98 4.75 27.90
C THR A 318 16.02 5.77 28.38
N SER A 319 15.66 6.60 29.37
CA SER A 319 16.56 7.60 29.94
C SER A 319 17.47 7.02 31.05
N LYS A 320 18.43 7.83 31.48
CA LYS A 320 19.36 7.48 32.56
C LYS A 320 18.83 7.83 33.97
N GLU A 321 17.65 8.42 34.05
CA GLU A 321 17.03 8.88 35.31
C GLU A 321 15.64 8.24 35.46
N ALA A 322 15.13 8.17 36.69
CA ALA A 322 13.76 7.73 36.91
C ALA A 322 12.76 8.77 36.40
N VAL A 323 11.66 8.33 35.82
CA VAL A 323 10.57 9.19 35.32
C VAL A 323 9.33 8.94 36.13
N ASN A 324 8.70 10.01 36.64
CA ASN A 324 7.39 9.95 37.26
C ASN A 324 6.30 9.95 36.17
N LEU A 325 5.47 8.92 36.15
CA LEU A 325 4.38 8.76 35.19
C LEU A 325 3.06 9.41 35.63
N GLN A 326 3.02 10.11 36.79
CA GLN A 326 1.80 10.77 37.23
C GLN A 326 1.30 11.76 36.18
N GLY A 327 0.01 11.61 35.81
CA GLY A 327 -0.62 12.45 34.78
C GLY A 327 -0.30 12.05 33.31
N TRP A 328 0.49 11.03 33.13
CA TRP A 328 0.66 10.42 31.79
C TRP A 328 -0.57 9.61 31.41
N GLN A 329 -0.75 9.37 30.11
CA GLN A 329 -1.87 8.60 29.57
C GLN A 329 -1.38 7.60 28.52
N LEU A 330 -1.90 6.37 28.58
CA LEU A 330 -1.85 5.41 27.50
C LEU A 330 -3.22 5.37 26.83
N ILE A 331 -3.27 5.46 25.52
CA ILE A 331 -4.51 5.57 24.73
C ILE A 331 -4.57 4.40 23.75
N SER A 332 -5.69 3.69 23.74
CA SER A 332 -6.18 2.84 22.66
C SER A 332 -6.91 3.75 21.68
N VAL A 333 -6.36 3.92 20.48
CA VAL A 333 -6.84 4.96 19.54
C VAL A 333 -8.17 4.54 18.93
N GLU A 334 -8.26 3.34 18.40
CA GLU A 334 -9.47 2.79 17.77
C GLU A 334 -10.54 2.46 18.81
N GLY A 335 -10.12 1.91 19.95
CA GLY A 335 -11.01 1.66 21.08
C GLY A 335 -11.48 2.92 21.79
N ASN A 336 -10.86 4.08 21.48
CA ASN A 336 -11.15 5.38 22.09
C ASN A 336 -11.19 5.33 23.61
N GLN A 337 -10.20 4.65 24.21
CA GLN A 337 -10.07 4.48 25.66
C GLN A 337 -8.72 4.98 26.15
N SER A 338 -8.66 5.45 27.38
CA SER A 338 -7.44 5.98 27.97
C SER A 338 -7.19 5.45 29.38
N PHE A 339 -5.93 5.10 29.64
CA PHE A 339 -5.41 4.77 30.97
C PHE A 339 -4.61 5.94 31.51
N ASN A 340 -5.02 6.46 32.66
CA ASN A 340 -4.28 7.50 33.37
C ASN A 340 -3.30 6.86 34.35
N PHE A 341 -2.00 7.09 34.15
CA PHE A 341 -1.00 6.56 35.07
C PHE A 341 -1.11 7.21 36.45
N PRO A 342 -1.18 6.39 37.52
CA PRO A 342 -1.06 6.89 38.87
C PRO A 342 0.37 7.38 39.16
N ASN A 343 0.63 7.85 40.40
CA ASN A 343 1.98 8.23 40.79
C ASN A 343 2.92 7.02 40.85
N ILE A 344 3.58 6.74 39.71
CA ILE A 344 4.55 5.64 39.54
C ILE A 344 5.88 6.23 39.15
N GLN A 345 6.96 5.80 39.85
CA GLN A 345 8.33 6.07 39.43
C GLN A 345 8.86 4.92 38.58
N LEU A 346 9.01 5.13 37.29
CA LEU A 346 9.64 4.16 36.39
C LEU A 346 11.14 4.41 36.36
N ALA A 347 11.91 3.51 36.97
CA ALA A 347 13.36 3.66 37.07
C ALA A 347 14.04 3.58 35.70
N ALA A 348 15.24 4.13 35.59
CA ALA A 348 16.05 4.12 34.37
C ALA A 348 16.21 2.71 33.76
N GLY A 349 15.96 2.55 32.48
CA GLY A 349 16.07 1.29 31.75
C GLY A 349 14.98 0.25 32.08
N LYS A 350 14.01 0.55 32.94
CA LYS A 350 12.96 -0.41 33.34
C LYS A 350 11.75 -0.33 32.44
N THR A 351 11.11 -1.50 32.28
CA THR A 351 9.86 -1.70 31.54
C THR A 351 8.70 -1.88 32.52
N LEU A 352 7.57 -1.24 32.22
CA LEU A 352 6.29 -1.41 32.91
C LEU A 352 5.27 -1.96 31.89
N TYR A 353 4.57 -3.01 32.26
CA TYR A 353 3.51 -3.63 31.47
C TYR A 353 2.15 -3.13 31.93
N ILE A 354 1.34 -2.62 31.02
CA ILE A 354 -0.04 -2.23 31.25
C ILE A 354 -0.91 -3.38 30.70
N THR A 355 -1.73 -3.96 31.56
CA THR A 355 -2.52 -5.14 31.22
C THR A 355 -4.01 -4.85 31.30
N SER A 356 -4.76 -5.32 30.31
CA SER A 356 -6.23 -5.27 30.29
C SER A 356 -6.82 -6.68 30.06
N GLY A 357 -8.13 -6.77 29.92
CA GLY A 357 -8.80 -8.07 29.72
C GLY A 357 -8.93 -8.92 30.99
N PRO A 358 -9.55 -10.12 30.87
CA PRO A 358 -9.87 -10.98 32.02
C PRO A 358 -8.65 -11.40 32.84
N GLU A 359 -7.49 -11.53 32.21
CA GLU A 359 -6.23 -11.96 32.84
C GLU A 359 -5.39 -10.79 33.37
N ALA A 360 -5.87 -9.55 33.23
CA ALA A 360 -5.15 -8.37 33.69
C ALA A 360 -4.81 -8.45 35.19
N LYS A 361 -3.61 -8.03 35.56
CA LYS A 361 -3.14 -8.05 36.94
C LYS A 361 -2.08 -7.00 37.23
N THR A 362 -2.10 -6.48 38.44
CA THR A 362 -1.01 -5.66 38.98
C THR A 362 0.04 -6.57 39.63
N GLY A 363 1.29 -6.34 39.33
CA GLY A 363 2.46 -7.08 39.82
C GLY A 363 3.67 -6.18 40.02
N THR A 364 4.85 -6.76 40.16
CA THR A 364 6.10 -6.03 40.41
C THR A 364 6.45 -5.03 39.30
N ASN A 365 6.17 -5.37 38.05
CA ASN A 365 6.44 -4.56 36.87
C ASN A 365 5.22 -4.49 35.93
N SER A 366 4.03 -4.74 36.45
CA SER A 366 2.78 -4.65 35.68
C SER A 366 1.71 -3.88 36.48
N ILE A 367 0.85 -3.22 35.74
CA ILE A 367 -0.30 -2.51 36.28
C ILE A 367 -1.56 -2.91 35.52
N GLU A 368 -2.63 -3.19 36.25
CA GLU A 368 -3.93 -3.46 35.66
C GLU A 368 -4.61 -2.16 35.25
N TRP A 369 -4.99 -2.09 33.96
CA TRP A 369 -5.89 -1.03 33.47
C TRP A 369 -7.34 -1.38 33.83
N THR A 370 -7.80 -2.55 33.40
CA THR A 370 -9.18 -3.02 33.61
C THR A 370 -9.30 -4.52 33.31
N LYS A 371 -10.35 -5.16 33.83
CA LYS A 371 -10.72 -6.54 33.45
C LYS A 371 -11.49 -6.65 32.13
N LYS A 372 -11.79 -5.54 31.47
CA LYS A 372 -12.41 -5.53 30.14
C LYS A 372 -11.35 -5.58 29.08
N GLN A 373 -11.68 -6.14 27.92
CA GLN A 373 -10.87 -5.99 26.73
C GLN A 373 -10.90 -4.53 26.28
N ILE A 374 -9.75 -4.00 25.96
CA ILE A 374 -9.52 -2.63 25.56
C ILE A 374 -9.12 -2.56 24.09
N TRP A 375 -8.16 -3.41 23.74
CA TRP A 375 -7.51 -3.37 22.44
C TRP A 375 -8.34 -4.12 21.40
N LEU A 376 -8.60 -3.47 20.26
CA LEU A 376 -9.30 -4.11 19.16
C LEU A 376 -8.34 -5.04 18.42
N ASN A 377 -8.64 -6.32 18.38
CA ASN A 377 -7.83 -7.32 17.67
C ASN A 377 -7.76 -7.11 16.14
N SER A 378 -8.60 -6.22 15.60
CA SER A 378 -8.59 -5.81 14.19
C SER A 378 -7.56 -4.70 13.88
N GLY A 379 -6.70 -4.37 14.82
CA GLY A 379 -5.79 -3.25 14.80
C GLY A 379 -6.25 -2.12 15.74
N ASP A 380 -5.36 -1.64 16.60
CA ASP A 380 -5.63 -0.56 17.54
C ASP A 380 -4.30 0.10 17.91
N ALA A 381 -4.08 1.30 17.42
CA ALA A 381 -2.85 2.03 17.70
C ALA A 381 -2.75 2.41 19.19
N ALA A 382 -1.56 2.27 19.76
CA ALA A 382 -1.25 2.69 21.11
C ALA A 382 -0.52 4.03 21.12
N GLN A 383 -1.04 5.03 21.80
CA GLN A 383 -0.38 6.32 22.01
C GLN A 383 -0.04 6.52 23.49
N LEU A 384 1.19 6.95 23.77
CA LEU A 384 1.64 7.37 25.08
C LEU A 384 1.75 8.91 25.12
N LYS A 385 0.99 9.54 26.01
CA LYS A 385 1.05 11.00 26.26
C LYS A 385 1.71 11.29 27.59
N ASN A 386 2.54 12.34 27.62
CA ASN A 386 3.12 12.84 28.86
C ASN A 386 2.10 13.67 29.67
N ALA A 387 2.51 14.13 30.85
CA ALA A 387 1.64 14.92 31.73
C ALA A 387 1.20 16.29 31.16
N LYS A 388 1.79 16.74 30.06
CA LYS A 388 1.36 17.95 29.33
C LYS A 388 0.35 17.63 28.22
N GLY A 389 0.04 16.34 28.00
CA GLY A 389 -0.83 15.90 26.92
C GLY A 389 -0.12 15.76 25.57
N GLU A 390 1.21 15.91 25.53
CA GLU A 390 2.02 15.73 24.32
C GLU A 390 2.23 14.24 24.08
N ILE A 391 2.00 13.76 22.85
CA ILE A 391 2.31 12.38 22.44
C ILE A 391 3.84 12.23 22.43
N VAL A 392 4.36 11.26 23.16
CA VAL A 392 5.80 11.02 23.31
C VAL A 392 6.25 9.70 22.68
N SER A 393 5.30 8.79 22.42
CA SER A 393 5.55 7.52 21.75
C SER A 393 4.24 6.98 21.20
N GLU A 394 4.31 6.27 20.08
CA GLU A 394 3.18 5.61 19.42
C GLU A 394 3.63 4.26 18.87
N LEU A 395 2.72 3.26 18.89
CA LEU A 395 2.84 2.01 18.17
C LEU A 395 1.56 1.83 17.35
N PRO A 396 1.68 1.65 16.02
CA PRO A 396 0.55 1.47 15.10
C PRO A 396 -0.27 0.23 15.41
#